data_a1bb2b3ad4a7363869c5e2f98ed740dd
#
_entry.id   a1bb2b3ad4a7363869c5e2f98ed740dd
#
_cell.length_a   1.000
_cell.length_b   1.000
_cell.length_c   1.000
_cell.angle_alpha   90.00
_cell.angle_beta   90.00
_cell.angle_gamma   90.00
#
_symmetry.space_group_name_H-M   'P 1'
#
loop_
_entity.id
_entity.type
_entity.pdbx_description
1 polymer ?
#
loop_
_entity_poly.entity_id
_entity_poly.type
_entity_poly.pdbx_seq_one_letter_code
_entity_poly.pdbx_strand_id
1 'polypeptide(L)'
;MTNDLDVVLNLDDRARHALLKAFPEAEFYVPPESVIQTEQARPQRGHFNLIHLESGYKADIYLTGSDPLHAWAMPLRRRLHWGDRLEIAVAPPEYVVLRKLEYYREGHSAKHPADIRAIREVTGVDESALTPWLERMGLSSLWQEIKSMP
;
A
#
# COMPACT_ATOMS: atom_id res chain seq x y z
N MET A 1 9.84 15.97 0.59
CA MET A 1 8.55 15.75 -0.12
C MET A 1 8.67 14.41 -0.83
N THR A 2 7.73 13.49 -0.67
CA THR A 2 7.77 12.22 -1.39
C THR A 2 7.12 12.42 -2.76
N ASN A 3 7.70 11.82 -3.81
CA ASN A 3 7.15 11.81 -5.16
C ASN A 3 6.50 10.45 -5.49
N ASP A 4 6.35 9.60 -4.48
CA ASP A 4 5.86 8.24 -4.62
C ASP A 4 4.45 8.14 -4.02
N LEU A 5 3.57 7.47 -4.73
CA LEU A 5 2.21 7.15 -4.33
C LEU A 5 2.06 5.63 -4.24
N ASP A 6 1.71 5.12 -3.06
CA ASP A 6 1.42 3.70 -2.87
C ASP A 6 -0.07 3.44 -3.10
N VAL A 7 -0.41 2.56 -4.02
CA VAL A 7 -1.79 2.26 -4.42
C VAL A 7 -2.05 0.75 -4.35
N VAL A 8 -3.13 0.36 -3.69
CA VAL A 8 -3.58 -1.04 -3.67
C VAL A 8 -4.76 -1.21 -4.62
N LEU A 9 -4.63 -2.12 -5.57
CA LEU A 9 -5.64 -2.41 -6.59
C LEU A 9 -6.08 -3.86 -6.58
N ASN A 10 -7.38 -4.06 -6.75
CA ASN A 10 -7.91 -5.33 -7.23
C ASN A 10 -7.95 -5.26 -8.76
N LEU A 11 -7.08 -6.02 -9.43
CA LEU A 11 -6.87 -5.95 -10.86
C LEU A 11 -7.34 -7.27 -11.50
N ASP A 12 -8.46 -7.23 -12.20
CA ASP A 12 -8.89 -8.27 -13.12
C ASP A 12 -8.45 -7.95 -14.56
N ASP A 13 -8.73 -8.82 -15.51
CA ASP A 13 -8.35 -8.63 -16.91
C ASP A 13 -8.97 -7.39 -17.54
N ARG A 14 -10.21 -7.08 -17.20
CA ARG A 14 -10.90 -5.87 -17.67
C ARG A 14 -10.25 -4.61 -17.12
N ALA A 15 -9.97 -4.61 -15.83
CA ALA A 15 -9.31 -3.49 -15.16
C ALA A 15 -7.88 -3.29 -15.67
N ARG A 16 -7.14 -4.39 -15.98
CA ARG A 16 -5.82 -4.31 -16.61
C ARG A 16 -5.87 -3.58 -17.95
N HIS A 17 -6.77 -3.96 -18.84
CA HIS A 17 -6.93 -3.29 -20.13
C HIS A 17 -7.31 -1.80 -19.96
N ALA A 18 -8.18 -1.49 -19.02
CA ALA A 18 -8.55 -0.10 -18.71
C ALA A 18 -7.34 0.71 -18.19
N LEU A 19 -6.52 0.11 -17.32
CA LEU A 19 -5.30 0.73 -16.81
C LEU A 19 -4.31 1.04 -17.93
N LEU A 20 -4.01 0.07 -18.79
CA LEU A 20 -3.10 0.27 -19.93
C LEU A 20 -3.58 1.38 -20.87
N LYS A 21 -4.89 1.49 -21.07
CA LYS A 21 -5.47 2.57 -21.87
C LYS A 21 -5.39 3.94 -21.18
N ALA A 22 -5.52 3.97 -19.86
CA ALA A 22 -5.51 5.20 -19.07
C ALA A 22 -4.09 5.80 -18.89
N PHE A 23 -3.04 4.98 -19.02
CA PHE A 23 -1.65 5.38 -18.87
C PHE A 23 -0.87 5.10 -20.16
N PRO A 24 -0.99 5.99 -21.19
CA PRO A 24 -0.33 5.79 -22.48
C PRO A 24 1.19 5.87 -22.35
N GLU A 25 1.91 5.00 -23.07
CA GLU A 25 3.38 4.92 -23.07
C GLU A 25 4.09 6.22 -23.50
N ALA A 26 3.39 7.10 -24.21
CA ALA A 26 3.93 8.41 -24.57
C ALA A 26 4.13 9.35 -23.37
N GLU A 27 3.38 9.14 -22.30
CA GLU A 27 3.39 9.99 -21.09
C GLU A 27 3.89 9.23 -19.86
N PHE A 28 3.73 7.89 -19.84
CA PHE A 28 4.03 7.05 -18.70
C PHE A 28 4.93 5.88 -19.08
N TYR A 29 5.87 5.55 -18.21
CA TYR A 29 6.42 4.20 -18.18
C TYR A 29 5.38 3.28 -17.56
N VAL A 30 5.00 2.28 -18.32
CA VAL A 30 4.12 1.19 -17.88
C VAL A 30 4.84 -0.11 -18.21
N PRO A 31 4.94 -1.08 -17.29
CA PRO A 31 5.53 -2.37 -17.62
C PRO A 31 4.78 -3.05 -18.75
N PRO A 32 5.45 -3.89 -19.56
CA PRO A 32 4.78 -4.70 -20.58
C PRO A 32 3.61 -5.49 -19.98
N GLU A 33 2.53 -5.64 -20.74
CA GLU A 33 1.32 -6.33 -20.25
C GLU A 33 1.62 -7.73 -19.71
N SER A 34 2.54 -8.48 -20.33
CA SER A 34 2.97 -9.80 -19.85
C SER A 34 3.59 -9.77 -18.44
N VAL A 35 4.28 -8.68 -18.10
CA VAL A 35 4.84 -8.48 -16.74
C VAL A 35 3.70 -8.22 -15.76
N ILE A 36 2.74 -7.37 -16.11
CA ILE A 36 1.57 -7.09 -15.27
C ILE A 36 0.75 -8.38 -15.07
N GLN A 37 0.56 -9.20 -16.10
CA GLN A 37 -0.12 -10.51 -15.99
C GLN A 37 0.62 -11.46 -15.04
N THR A 38 1.96 -11.48 -15.10
CA THR A 38 2.78 -12.28 -14.19
C THR A 38 2.59 -11.83 -12.74
N GLU A 39 2.62 -10.54 -12.49
CA GLU A 39 2.39 -9.99 -11.15
C GLU A 39 0.94 -10.22 -10.67
N GLN A 40 -0.04 -10.11 -11.57
CA GLN A 40 -1.46 -10.39 -11.30
C GLN A 40 -1.70 -11.85 -10.92
N ALA A 41 -0.95 -12.79 -11.49
CA ALA A 41 -1.05 -14.21 -11.17
C ALA A 41 -0.43 -14.60 -9.80
N ARG A 42 0.33 -13.70 -9.17
CA ARG A 42 0.89 -13.96 -7.84
C ARG A 42 -0.22 -13.99 -6.80
N PRO A 43 -0.25 -15.00 -5.93
CA PRO A 43 -1.24 -15.06 -4.85
C PRO A 43 -1.05 -13.92 -3.84
N GLN A 44 0.18 -13.48 -3.63
CA GLN A 44 0.55 -12.38 -2.74
C GLN A 44 1.70 -11.58 -3.32
N ARG A 45 1.81 -10.31 -2.89
CA ARG A 45 2.92 -9.40 -3.23
C ARG A 45 3.09 -9.13 -4.73
N GLY A 46 2.03 -9.29 -5.52
CA GLY A 46 2.02 -8.79 -6.90
C GLY A 46 2.21 -7.28 -6.89
N HIS A 47 3.15 -6.80 -7.69
CA HIS A 47 3.55 -5.40 -7.65
C HIS A 47 4.16 -4.95 -8.98
N PHE A 48 3.85 -3.71 -9.39
CA PHE A 48 4.51 -3.03 -10.49
C PHE A 48 4.45 -1.51 -10.31
N ASN A 49 5.20 -0.77 -11.10
CA ASN A 49 5.28 0.68 -11.02
C ASN A 49 4.71 1.33 -12.27
N LEU A 50 4.11 2.52 -12.08
CA LEU A 50 3.83 3.49 -13.13
C LEU A 50 4.65 4.73 -12.86
N ILE A 51 5.29 5.30 -13.89
CA ILE A 51 6.11 6.51 -13.75
C ILE A 51 5.68 7.53 -14.80
N HIS A 52 5.33 8.73 -14.38
CA HIS A 52 5.06 9.83 -15.29
C HIS A 52 6.38 10.38 -15.81
N LEU A 53 6.62 10.29 -17.13
CA LEU A 53 7.92 10.53 -17.76
C LEU A 53 8.42 11.96 -17.60
N GLU A 54 7.54 12.95 -17.68
CA GLU A 54 7.91 14.35 -17.56
C GLU A 54 8.26 14.77 -16.12
N SER A 55 7.44 14.38 -15.15
CA SER A 55 7.60 14.83 -13.77
C SER A 55 8.42 13.89 -12.89
N GLY A 56 8.61 12.62 -13.31
CA GLY A 56 9.23 11.59 -12.50
C GLY A 56 8.38 11.10 -11.32
N TYR A 57 7.11 11.54 -11.19
CA TYR A 57 6.22 10.98 -10.18
C TYR A 57 5.98 9.50 -10.45
N LYS A 58 6.02 8.72 -9.36
CA LYS A 58 5.88 7.27 -9.40
C LYS A 58 4.68 6.82 -8.60
N ALA A 59 3.93 5.85 -9.12
CA ALA A 59 2.96 5.08 -8.37
C ALA A 59 3.44 3.63 -8.25
N ASP A 60 3.57 3.17 -7.01
CA ASP A 60 3.81 1.77 -6.67
C ASP A 60 2.46 1.07 -6.54
N ILE A 61 2.17 0.16 -7.45
CA ILE A 61 0.89 -0.55 -7.54
C ILE A 61 1.03 -1.91 -6.88
N TYR A 62 0.35 -2.11 -5.78
CA TYR A 62 0.27 -3.37 -5.05
C TYR A 62 -1.04 -4.08 -5.40
N LEU A 63 -0.96 -5.33 -5.81
CA LEU A 63 -2.13 -6.11 -6.20
C LEU A 63 -2.68 -6.90 -5.01
N THR A 64 -4.00 -6.89 -4.86
CA THR A 64 -4.65 -7.55 -3.72
C THR A 64 -4.40 -9.05 -3.67
N GLY A 65 -4.42 -9.74 -4.81
CA GLY A 65 -4.30 -11.19 -4.86
C GLY A 65 -5.22 -11.89 -3.88
N SER A 66 -4.70 -12.92 -3.20
CA SER A 66 -5.36 -13.63 -2.10
C SER A 66 -4.81 -13.26 -0.71
N ASP A 67 -4.17 -12.09 -0.59
CA ASP A 67 -3.63 -11.63 0.69
C ASP A 67 -4.77 -11.31 1.68
N PRO A 68 -4.86 -12.01 2.82
CA PRO A 68 -5.94 -11.81 3.78
C PRO A 68 -5.90 -10.42 4.44
N LEU A 69 -4.73 -9.76 4.53
CA LEU A 69 -4.63 -8.41 5.06
C LEU A 69 -5.24 -7.39 4.10
N HIS A 70 -5.05 -7.55 2.78
CA HIS A 70 -5.77 -6.75 1.78
C HIS A 70 -7.28 -6.97 1.85
N ALA A 71 -7.71 -8.23 1.93
CA ALA A 71 -9.12 -8.58 2.02
C ALA A 71 -9.81 -7.96 3.25
N TRP A 72 -9.10 -7.89 4.38
CA TRP A 72 -9.59 -7.23 5.60
C TRP A 72 -9.63 -5.72 5.46
N ALA A 73 -8.59 -5.10 4.89
CA ALA A 73 -8.45 -3.64 4.85
C ALA A 73 -9.34 -2.96 3.79
N MET A 74 -9.57 -3.62 2.65
CA MET A 74 -10.30 -3.02 1.52
C MET A 74 -11.71 -2.52 1.88
N PRO A 75 -12.57 -3.25 2.61
CA PRO A 75 -13.88 -2.72 3.03
C PRO A 75 -13.78 -1.61 4.07
N LEU A 76 -12.67 -1.51 4.80
CA LEU A 76 -12.44 -0.49 5.85
C LEU A 76 -11.83 0.81 5.33
N ARG A 77 -11.53 0.90 4.04
CA ARG A 77 -10.97 2.12 3.44
C ARG A 77 -11.89 3.31 3.66
N ARG A 78 -11.30 4.46 3.94
CA ARG A 78 -12.04 5.72 4.12
C ARG A 78 -12.06 6.48 2.81
N ARG A 79 -13.20 7.10 2.49
CA ARG A 79 -13.33 8.00 1.36
C ARG A 79 -13.09 9.42 1.83
N LEU A 80 -12.16 10.11 1.19
CA LEU A 80 -11.82 11.50 1.47
C LEU A 80 -11.98 12.33 0.21
N HIS A 81 -12.53 13.53 0.37
CA HIS A 81 -12.54 14.52 -0.71
C HIS A 81 -11.18 15.23 -0.76
N TRP A 82 -10.58 15.24 -1.94
CA TRP A 82 -9.36 15.97 -2.21
C TRP A 82 -9.69 17.14 -3.14
N GLY A 83 -9.77 18.34 -2.57
CA GLY A 83 -10.35 19.50 -3.28
C GLY A 83 -11.81 19.26 -3.64
N ASP A 84 -12.30 20.00 -4.64
CA ASP A 84 -13.72 20.01 -5.00
C ASP A 84 -14.16 18.90 -5.98
N ARG A 85 -13.20 18.16 -6.55
CA ARG A 85 -13.47 17.27 -7.70
C ARG A 85 -12.97 15.84 -7.56
N LEU A 86 -12.16 15.55 -6.57
CA LEU A 86 -11.56 14.23 -6.44
C LEU A 86 -11.97 13.58 -5.13
N GLU A 87 -12.52 12.38 -5.22
CA GLU A 87 -12.72 11.48 -4.09
C GLU A 87 -11.64 10.39 -4.13
N ILE A 88 -10.88 10.26 -3.06
CA ILE A 88 -9.85 9.23 -2.91
C ILE A 88 -10.23 8.23 -1.82
N ALA A 89 -9.90 6.98 -2.03
CA ALA A 89 -10.01 5.93 -1.01
C ALA A 89 -8.66 5.77 -0.31
N VAL A 90 -8.64 5.98 1.01
CA VAL A 90 -7.43 5.90 1.82
C VAL A 90 -7.48 4.66 2.70
N ALA A 91 -6.35 3.96 2.78
CA ALA A 91 -6.21 2.76 3.62
C ALA A 91 -6.41 3.09 5.11
N PRO A 92 -6.96 2.15 5.91
CA PRO A 92 -7.00 2.31 7.35
C PRO A 92 -5.57 2.42 7.92
N PRO A 93 -5.35 3.26 8.94
CA PRO A 93 -4.01 3.43 9.53
C PRO A 93 -3.44 2.11 10.07
N GLU A 94 -4.28 1.24 10.59
CA GLU A 94 -3.91 -0.08 11.08
C GLU A 94 -3.27 -0.95 9.99
N TYR A 95 -3.85 -0.95 8.78
CA TYR A 95 -3.29 -1.66 7.63
C TYR A 95 -1.90 -1.12 7.28
N VAL A 96 -1.75 0.21 7.24
CA VAL A 96 -0.47 0.85 6.91
C VAL A 96 0.59 0.51 7.96
N VAL A 97 0.23 0.53 9.24
CA VAL A 97 1.12 0.15 10.35
C VAL A 97 1.56 -1.31 10.20
N LEU A 98 0.64 -2.25 9.95
CA LEU A 98 0.96 -3.66 9.79
C LEU A 98 1.92 -3.90 8.61
N ARG A 99 1.69 -3.25 7.47
CA ARG A 99 2.62 -3.35 6.31
C ARG A 99 4.00 -2.76 6.62
N LYS A 100 4.06 -1.62 7.31
CA LYS A 100 5.34 -1.01 7.70
C LYS A 100 6.10 -1.87 8.71
N LEU A 101 5.42 -2.53 9.63
CA LEU A 101 6.02 -3.51 10.55
C LEU A 101 6.59 -4.73 9.78
N GLU A 102 5.82 -5.25 8.83
CA GLU A 102 6.25 -6.38 7.99
C GLU A 102 7.52 -6.02 7.19
N TYR A 103 7.52 -4.88 6.51
CA TYR A 103 8.68 -4.40 5.75
C TYR A 103 9.87 -4.06 6.65
N TYR A 104 9.63 -3.52 7.84
CA TYR A 104 10.70 -3.27 8.81
C TYR A 104 11.35 -4.57 9.27
N ARG A 105 10.56 -5.60 9.57
CA ARG A 105 11.08 -6.92 9.90
C ARG A 105 11.98 -7.51 8.80
N GLU A 106 11.65 -7.27 7.54
CA GLU A 106 12.38 -7.80 6.39
C GLU A 106 13.63 -7.00 6.04
N GLY A 107 13.55 -5.66 6.10
CA GLY A 107 14.58 -4.78 5.55
C GLY A 107 15.25 -3.84 6.57
N HIS A 108 14.76 -3.77 7.81
CA HIS A 108 15.29 -2.92 8.89
C HIS A 108 15.48 -1.43 8.55
N SER A 109 14.74 -0.89 7.56
CA SER A 109 14.82 0.52 7.22
C SER A 109 14.25 1.40 8.33
N ALA A 110 15.06 2.32 8.87
CA ALA A 110 14.66 3.24 9.94
C ALA A 110 13.48 4.17 9.57
N LYS A 111 13.15 4.29 8.30
CA LYS A 111 11.99 5.04 7.82
C LYS A 111 10.68 4.46 8.37
N HIS A 112 10.55 3.13 8.42
CA HIS A 112 9.30 2.49 8.83
C HIS A 112 8.91 2.77 10.29
N PRO A 113 9.81 2.63 11.31
CA PRO A 113 9.48 3.02 12.67
C PRO A 113 9.10 4.50 12.81
N ALA A 114 9.79 5.39 12.10
CA ALA A 114 9.47 6.82 12.11
C ALA A 114 8.07 7.10 11.56
N ASP A 115 7.72 6.49 10.43
CA ASP A 115 6.38 6.62 9.83
C ASP A 115 5.29 6.04 10.75
N ILE A 116 5.54 4.90 11.40
CA ILE A 116 4.60 4.28 12.35
C ILE A 116 4.34 5.21 13.52
N ARG A 117 5.38 5.85 14.08
CA ARG A 117 5.21 6.83 15.15
C ARG A 117 4.36 8.01 14.69
N ALA A 118 4.68 8.58 13.54
CA ALA A 118 3.90 9.69 12.98
C ALA A 118 2.41 9.32 12.79
N ILE A 119 2.12 8.11 12.30
CA ILE A 119 0.73 7.63 12.14
C ILE A 119 0.04 7.55 13.51
N ARG A 120 0.70 7.01 14.54
CA ARG A 120 0.15 6.90 15.89
C ARG A 120 -0.17 8.26 16.49
N GLU A 121 0.73 9.23 16.34
CA GLU A 121 0.60 10.56 16.92
C GLU A 121 -0.43 11.43 16.21
N VAL A 122 -0.46 11.39 14.89
CA VAL A 122 -1.29 12.29 14.06
C VAL A 122 -2.66 11.73 13.79
N THR A 123 -2.72 10.45 13.39
CA THR A 123 -3.96 9.81 12.92
C THR A 123 -4.63 9.01 14.03
N GLY A 124 -3.84 8.48 14.94
CA GLY A 124 -4.27 7.46 15.90
C GLY A 124 -4.41 6.08 15.24
N VAL A 125 -4.42 5.06 16.08
CA VAL A 125 -4.52 3.65 15.67
C VAL A 125 -5.42 2.90 16.65
N ASP A 126 -6.35 2.12 16.15
CA ASP A 126 -7.16 1.24 16.97
C ASP A 126 -6.37 -0.05 17.31
N GLU A 127 -5.83 -0.09 18.53
CA GLU A 127 -5.06 -1.25 19.00
C GLU A 127 -5.91 -2.54 19.07
N SER A 128 -7.21 -2.43 19.25
CA SER A 128 -8.10 -3.60 19.25
C SER A 128 -8.22 -4.24 17.88
N ALA A 129 -8.20 -3.44 16.84
CA ALA A 129 -8.18 -3.91 15.46
C ALA A 129 -6.80 -4.45 15.03
N LEU A 130 -5.71 -3.90 15.60
CA LEU A 130 -4.34 -4.36 15.33
C LEU A 130 -4.00 -5.70 15.97
N THR A 131 -4.39 -5.92 17.22
CA THR A 131 -3.91 -7.05 18.04
C THR A 131 -4.06 -8.40 17.34
N PRO A 132 -5.21 -8.78 16.77
CA PRO A 132 -5.37 -10.08 16.11
C PRO A 132 -4.42 -10.25 14.90
N TRP A 133 -4.14 -9.17 14.20
CA TRP A 133 -3.23 -9.19 13.06
C TRP A 133 -1.77 -9.26 13.48
N LEU A 134 -1.39 -8.53 14.53
CA LEU A 134 -0.04 -8.61 15.11
C LEU A 134 0.29 -10.03 15.56
N GLU A 135 -0.64 -10.71 16.21
CA GLU A 135 -0.50 -12.10 16.62
C GLU A 135 -0.38 -13.03 15.41
N ARG A 136 -1.31 -12.94 14.46
CA ARG A 136 -1.34 -13.75 13.24
C ARG A 136 -0.07 -13.61 12.40
N MET A 137 0.48 -12.39 12.32
CA MET A 137 1.67 -12.09 11.52
C MET A 137 2.99 -12.26 12.31
N GLY A 138 2.92 -12.56 13.62
CA GLY A 138 4.10 -12.67 14.49
C GLY A 138 4.82 -11.34 14.67
N LEU A 139 4.08 -10.23 14.74
CA LEU A 139 4.62 -8.87 14.83
C LEU A 139 4.45 -8.23 16.20
N SER A 140 3.87 -8.93 17.18
CA SER A 140 3.54 -8.37 18.49
C SER A 140 4.76 -7.82 19.24
N SER A 141 5.88 -8.57 19.26
CA SER A 141 7.12 -8.12 19.90
C SER A 141 7.68 -6.88 19.23
N LEU A 142 7.72 -6.87 17.89
CA LEU A 142 8.21 -5.74 17.12
C LEU A 142 7.35 -4.48 17.32
N TRP A 143 6.03 -4.64 17.43
CA TRP A 143 5.11 -3.57 17.76
C TRP A 143 5.42 -2.94 19.13
N GLN A 144 5.67 -3.76 20.17
CA GLN A 144 6.05 -3.25 21.48
C GLN A 144 7.41 -2.53 21.47
N GLU A 145 8.38 -3.08 20.73
CA GLU A 145 9.68 -2.44 20.54
C GLU A 145 9.51 -1.04 19.93
N ILE A 146 8.78 -0.90 18.83
CA ILE A 146 8.57 0.41 18.17
C ILE A 146 7.81 1.37 19.06
N LYS A 147 6.83 0.89 19.85
CA LYS A 147 6.12 1.75 20.82
C LYS A 147 7.02 2.31 21.90
N SER A 148 8.08 1.61 22.26
CA SER A 148 9.04 2.02 23.29
C SER A 148 10.20 2.88 22.76
N MET A 149 10.34 3.01 21.45
CA MET A 149 11.36 3.87 20.84
C MET A 149 11.07 5.35 21.14
N PRO A 150 12.10 6.14 21.45
CA PRO A 150 11.97 7.57 21.73
C PRO A 150 11.55 8.39 20.51
#